data_28f8f97c1054874a575983e179657339
#
_entry.id   28f8f97c1054874a575983e179657339
#
_cell.length_a   1.000
_cell.length_b   1.000
_cell.length_c   1.000
_cell.angle_alpha   90.00
_cell.angle_beta   90.00
_cell.angle_gamma   90.00
#
_symmetry.space_group_name_H-M   'P 1'
#
loop_
_entity.id
_entity.type
_entity.pdbx_description
1 polymer ?
#
loop_
_entity_poly.entity_id
_entity_poly.type
_entity_poly.pdbx_seq_one_letter_code
_entity_poly.pdbx_strand_id
1 'polypeptide(L)'
;AFSHDEVVHGKATIVQKMWGDYEQKFPQARALYAYFYTHPGKKLNFMGNEIGQLREWDENRQQDWDMLGYPMHDSFYHYYRELSRIYTTCPALYNGEYNPNCFRWLQVHAAQFSTYVYERRAEGQSVIVMLNFSDQYWSSFSFGYDRNVTLKELINSDWEEYSGRTKHSDMKVLVQEQVYDGMPYRISTDIAPFSARIFLVKKGL
;
A
#
# COMPACT_ATOMS: atom_id res chain seq x y z
N ALA A 1 3.70 -0.42 14.07
CA ALA A 1 3.39 -1.76 14.61
C ALA A 1 1.92 -1.81 15.00
N PHE A 2 1.25 -2.91 14.64
CA PHE A 2 -0.13 -3.19 15.05
C PHE A 2 -0.10 -4.29 16.09
N SER A 3 0.18 -3.92 17.36
CA SER A 3 0.24 -4.83 18.49
C SER A 3 -1.17 -5.18 19.01
N HIS A 4 -1.23 -6.04 20.02
CA HIS A 4 -2.49 -6.31 20.73
C HIS A 4 -3.10 -5.05 21.35
N ASP A 5 -2.27 -4.12 21.80
CA ASP A 5 -2.71 -2.85 22.40
C ASP A 5 -3.57 -2.00 21.48
N GLU A 6 -3.46 -2.20 20.17
CA GLU A 6 -4.24 -1.47 19.17
C GLU A 6 -5.65 -2.04 18.98
N VAL A 7 -5.94 -3.25 19.48
CA VAL A 7 -7.17 -4.00 19.16
C VAL A 7 -7.86 -4.57 20.41
N VAL A 8 -7.70 -3.92 21.56
CA VAL A 8 -8.28 -4.31 22.85
C VAL A 8 -8.83 -3.09 23.61
N HIS A 9 -9.58 -3.34 24.67
CA HIS A 9 -10.04 -2.35 25.64
C HIS A 9 -10.90 -1.21 25.06
N GLY A 10 -11.78 -1.53 24.12
CA GLY A 10 -12.70 -0.57 23.50
C GLY A 10 -12.05 0.34 22.47
N LYS A 11 -10.85 -0.01 21.97
CA LYS A 11 -10.14 0.76 20.95
C LYS A 11 -10.61 0.45 19.53
N ALA A 12 -11.44 -0.56 19.35
CA ALA A 12 -11.85 -1.16 18.08
C ALA A 12 -10.68 -1.85 17.32
N THR A 13 -11.01 -2.69 16.34
CA THR A 13 -10.01 -3.36 15.50
C THR A 13 -9.49 -2.42 14.41
N ILE A 14 -8.38 -2.80 13.74
CA ILE A 14 -7.78 -1.97 12.69
C ILE A 14 -8.81 -1.61 11.60
N VAL A 15 -9.59 -2.58 11.12
CA VAL A 15 -10.61 -2.33 10.10
C VAL A 15 -11.75 -1.47 10.66
N GLN A 16 -12.18 -1.69 11.91
CA GLN A 16 -13.24 -0.89 12.50
C GLN A 16 -12.88 0.59 12.68
N LYS A 17 -11.60 0.92 12.87
CA LYS A 17 -11.11 2.30 12.96
C LYS A 17 -11.22 3.06 11.65
N MET A 18 -11.38 2.37 10.52
CA MET A 18 -11.57 3.01 9.22
C MET A 18 -12.92 3.72 9.16
N TRP A 19 -12.96 4.79 8.39
CA TRP A 19 -14.17 5.62 8.24
C TRP A 19 -15.22 4.94 7.36
N GLY A 20 -16.49 5.25 7.63
CA GLY A 20 -17.64 4.87 6.81
C GLY A 20 -18.23 3.49 7.14
N ASP A 21 -19.04 3.00 6.22
CA ASP A 21 -19.73 1.72 6.35
C ASP A 21 -18.80 0.52 6.08
N TYR A 22 -19.29 -0.67 6.31
CA TYR A 22 -18.53 -1.92 6.22
C TYR A 22 -17.68 -2.01 4.95
N GLU A 23 -18.26 -1.79 3.78
CA GLU A 23 -17.54 -1.90 2.50
C GLU A 23 -16.50 -0.79 2.30
N GLN A 24 -16.73 0.40 2.84
CA GLN A 24 -15.83 1.56 2.72
C GLN A 24 -14.56 1.41 3.57
N LYS A 25 -14.60 0.58 4.60
CA LYS A 25 -13.47 0.37 5.52
C LYS A 25 -12.32 -0.40 4.88
N PHE A 26 -12.61 -1.38 4.04
CA PHE A 26 -11.59 -2.27 3.48
C PHE A 26 -10.60 -1.61 2.51
N PRO A 27 -11.03 -0.73 1.58
CA PRO A 27 -10.07 0.04 0.77
C PRO A 27 -9.07 0.82 1.61
N GLN A 28 -9.54 1.51 2.66
CA GLN A 28 -8.69 2.26 3.58
C GLN A 28 -7.71 1.34 4.34
N ALA A 29 -8.20 0.21 4.82
CA ALA A 29 -7.35 -0.78 5.48
C ALA A 29 -6.28 -1.32 4.51
N ARG A 30 -6.63 -1.63 3.25
CA ARG A 30 -5.65 -2.07 2.25
C ARG A 30 -4.56 -1.01 2.00
N ALA A 31 -4.94 0.27 1.85
CA ALA A 31 -3.99 1.36 1.69
C ALA A 31 -3.08 1.52 2.93
N LEU A 32 -3.63 1.42 4.14
CA LEU A 32 -2.89 1.45 5.40
C LEU A 32 -1.90 0.28 5.49
N TYR A 33 -2.31 -0.94 5.13
CA TYR A 33 -1.41 -2.10 5.16
C TYR A 33 -0.30 -2.02 4.11
N ALA A 34 -0.57 -1.44 2.93
CA ALA A 34 0.48 -1.14 1.96
C ALA A 34 1.53 -0.20 2.56
N TYR A 35 1.11 0.88 3.20
CA TYR A 35 2.02 1.79 3.91
C TYR A 35 2.78 1.05 5.01
N PHE A 36 2.09 0.30 5.86
CA PHE A 36 2.71 -0.47 6.94
C PHE A 36 3.80 -1.41 6.44
N TYR A 37 3.57 -2.17 5.36
CA TYR A 37 4.54 -3.12 4.83
C TYR A 37 5.70 -2.47 4.07
N THR A 38 5.52 -1.30 3.49
CA THR A 38 6.51 -0.69 2.60
C THR A 38 7.29 0.46 3.22
N HIS A 39 6.76 1.12 4.27
CA HIS A 39 7.51 2.13 5.03
C HIS A 39 8.64 1.47 5.83
N PRO A 40 9.82 2.12 6.03
CA PRO A 40 10.90 1.58 6.85
C PRO A 40 10.47 1.19 8.26
N GLY A 41 11.08 0.16 8.83
CA GLY A 41 10.85 -0.33 10.19
C GLY A 41 10.33 -1.77 10.21
N LYS A 42 10.56 -2.46 11.33
CA LYS A 42 10.13 -3.86 11.52
C LYS A 42 8.61 -3.97 11.54
N LYS A 43 8.11 -5.08 10.99
CA LYS A 43 6.68 -5.34 10.88
C LYS A 43 6.20 -6.16 12.08
N LEU A 44 5.18 -5.67 12.74
CA LEU A 44 4.44 -6.40 13.77
C LEU A 44 2.96 -6.25 13.47
N ASN A 45 2.33 -7.34 13.07
CA ASN A 45 0.88 -7.41 12.86
C ASN A 45 0.31 -8.48 13.78
N PHE A 46 -0.55 -8.07 14.70
CA PHE A 46 -1.11 -8.98 15.69
C PHE A 46 -2.22 -9.85 15.06
N MET A 47 -2.39 -11.05 15.60
CA MET A 47 -3.34 -12.06 15.09
C MET A 47 -4.79 -11.53 14.97
N GLY A 48 -5.47 -11.89 13.90
CA GLY A 48 -6.82 -11.46 13.56
C GLY A 48 -6.86 -10.21 12.67
N ASN A 49 -5.81 -9.39 12.68
CA ASN A 49 -5.74 -8.21 11.82
C ASN A 49 -5.67 -8.61 10.33
N GLU A 50 -5.03 -9.73 10.00
CA GLU A 50 -4.86 -10.24 8.64
C GLU A 50 -6.18 -10.67 7.97
N ILE A 51 -7.18 -11.05 8.76
CA ILE A 51 -8.52 -11.39 8.29
C ILE A 51 -9.52 -10.24 8.42
N GLY A 52 -9.04 -9.07 8.88
CA GLY A 52 -9.91 -7.92 9.14
C GLY A 52 -10.93 -8.17 10.25
N GLN A 53 -10.56 -8.91 11.30
CA GLN A 53 -11.45 -9.26 12.40
C GLN A 53 -12.17 -8.02 12.93
N LEU A 54 -13.48 -8.13 13.16
CA LEU A 54 -14.30 -7.03 13.68
C LEU A 54 -14.42 -7.04 15.19
N ARG A 55 -14.29 -8.20 15.82
CA ARG A 55 -14.25 -8.30 17.29
C ARG A 55 -12.83 -8.00 17.78
N GLU A 56 -12.73 -7.22 18.86
CA GLU A 56 -11.47 -7.02 19.55
C GLU A 56 -10.87 -8.36 20.00
N TRP A 57 -9.55 -8.40 20.10
CA TRP A 57 -8.86 -9.59 20.57
C TRP A 57 -9.24 -9.91 22.04
N ASP A 58 -9.39 -11.20 22.32
CA ASP A 58 -9.74 -11.75 23.62
C ASP A 58 -8.98 -13.06 23.80
N GLU A 59 -8.15 -13.16 24.85
CA GLU A 59 -7.32 -14.33 25.13
C GLU A 59 -8.13 -15.61 25.44
N ASN A 60 -9.39 -15.46 25.79
CA ASN A 60 -10.28 -16.60 26.12
C ASN A 60 -11.07 -17.09 24.88
N ARG A 61 -10.84 -16.51 23.72
CA ARG A 61 -11.63 -16.83 22.50
C ARG A 61 -10.73 -17.07 21.31
N GLN A 62 -11.12 -18.02 20.48
CA GLN A 62 -10.52 -18.24 19.16
C GLN A 62 -10.73 -17.02 18.25
N GLN A 63 -9.81 -16.81 17.30
CA GLN A 63 -10.00 -15.83 16.23
C GLN A 63 -11.23 -16.20 15.38
N ASP A 64 -11.90 -15.19 14.83
CA ASP A 64 -13.13 -15.35 14.08
C ASP A 64 -12.85 -15.78 12.62
N TRP A 65 -12.26 -16.99 12.43
CA TRP A 65 -11.87 -17.53 11.13
C TRP A 65 -13.05 -17.72 10.16
N ASP A 66 -14.26 -17.84 10.66
CA ASP A 66 -15.51 -17.90 9.90
C ASP A 66 -15.76 -16.62 9.09
N MET A 67 -15.14 -15.50 9.45
CA MET A 67 -15.19 -14.27 8.67
C MET A 67 -14.63 -14.42 7.25
N LEU A 68 -13.74 -15.37 7.01
CA LEU A 68 -13.27 -15.70 5.66
C LEU A 68 -14.38 -16.23 4.73
N GLY A 69 -15.54 -16.60 5.27
CA GLY A 69 -16.74 -16.88 4.47
C GLY A 69 -17.40 -15.62 3.86
N TYR A 70 -16.99 -14.42 4.24
CA TYR A 70 -17.53 -13.16 3.71
C TYR A 70 -16.58 -12.56 2.67
N PRO A 71 -17.08 -12.13 1.48
CA PRO A 71 -16.23 -11.72 0.37
C PRO A 71 -15.20 -10.63 0.69
N MET A 72 -15.57 -9.63 1.50
CA MET A 72 -14.66 -8.53 1.84
C MET A 72 -13.50 -8.99 2.73
N HIS A 73 -13.73 -9.91 3.65
CA HIS A 73 -12.69 -10.47 4.52
C HIS A 73 -11.79 -11.43 3.76
N ASP A 74 -12.36 -12.29 2.92
CA ASP A 74 -11.62 -13.22 2.07
C ASP A 74 -10.68 -12.46 1.11
N SER A 75 -11.20 -11.48 0.37
CA SER A 75 -10.40 -10.66 -0.54
C SER A 75 -9.34 -9.84 0.17
N PHE A 76 -9.64 -9.33 1.38
CA PHE A 76 -8.68 -8.63 2.22
C PHE A 76 -7.55 -9.55 2.67
N TYR A 77 -7.86 -10.78 3.07
CA TYR A 77 -6.88 -11.79 3.43
C TYR A 77 -5.99 -12.18 2.24
N HIS A 78 -6.56 -12.34 1.05
CA HIS A 78 -5.78 -12.56 -0.17
C HIS A 78 -4.83 -11.41 -0.48
N TYR A 79 -5.30 -10.17 -0.37
CA TYR A 79 -4.46 -8.98 -0.49
C TYR A 79 -3.32 -8.98 0.54
N TYR A 80 -3.63 -9.24 1.81
CA TYR A 80 -2.66 -9.30 2.88
C TYR A 80 -1.56 -10.34 2.62
N ARG A 81 -1.94 -11.53 2.19
CA ARG A 81 -1.00 -12.61 1.84
C ARG A 81 -0.07 -12.19 0.69
N GLU A 82 -0.61 -11.59 -0.36
CA GLU A 82 0.20 -11.13 -1.50
C GLU A 82 1.14 -9.99 -1.08
N LEU A 83 0.68 -9.05 -0.29
CA LEU A 83 1.50 -7.97 0.25
C LEU A 83 2.65 -8.50 1.12
N SER A 84 2.38 -9.51 1.98
CA SER A 84 3.39 -10.21 2.77
C SER A 84 4.41 -10.93 1.90
N ARG A 85 3.95 -11.58 0.81
CA ARG A 85 4.83 -12.23 -0.17
C ARG A 85 5.75 -11.21 -0.86
N ILE A 86 5.19 -10.08 -1.30
CA ILE A 86 5.98 -9.00 -1.91
C ILE A 86 7.03 -8.49 -0.91
N TYR A 87 6.64 -8.23 0.33
CA TYR A 87 7.59 -7.79 1.36
C TYR A 87 8.74 -8.78 1.55
N THR A 88 8.48 -10.07 1.67
CA THR A 88 9.50 -11.09 1.94
C THR A 88 10.36 -11.46 0.74
N THR A 89 9.93 -11.11 -0.48
CA THR A 89 10.64 -11.41 -1.73
C THR A 89 11.31 -10.21 -2.39
N CYS A 90 11.06 -8.98 -1.88
CA CYS A 90 11.65 -7.75 -2.41
C CYS A 90 12.69 -7.19 -1.44
N PRO A 91 14.01 -7.41 -1.66
CA PRO A 91 15.09 -6.87 -0.83
C PRO A 91 14.95 -5.37 -0.55
N ALA A 92 14.51 -4.58 -1.53
CA ALA A 92 14.26 -3.16 -1.34
C ALA A 92 13.28 -2.83 -0.21
N LEU A 93 12.41 -3.76 0.20
CA LEU A 93 11.41 -3.54 1.24
C LEU A 93 11.85 -3.98 2.64
N TYR A 94 12.73 -5.00 2.76
CA TYR A 94 13.13 -5.52 4.07
C TYR A 94 14.61 -5.29 4.41
N ASN A 95 15.47 -5.00 3.42
CA ASN A 95 16.86 -4.61 3.66
C ASN A 95 16.98 -3.10 3.82
N GLY A 96 17.99 -2.66 4.57
CA GLY A 96 18.26 -1.24 4.78
C GLY A 96 17.19 -0.50 5.61
N GLU A 97 16.44 -1.22 6.44
CA GLU A 97 15.34 -0.69 7.27
C GLU A 97 15.72 0.54 8.10
N TYR A 98 16.98 0.61 8.56
CA TYR A 98 17.49 1.71 9.37
C TYR A 98 18.53 2.58 8.64
N ASN A 99 18.72 2.35 7.34
CA ASN A 99 19.62 3.14 6.51
C ASN A 99 18.83 4.24 5.79
N PRO A 100 19.05 5.53 6.09
CA PRO A 100 18.29 6.62 5.45
C PRO A 100 18.52 6.68 3.93
N ASN A 101 19.65 6.16 3.42
CA ASN A 101 19.90 6.10 1.97
C ASN A 101 19.04 5.08 1.23
N CYS A 102 18.36 4.18 1.95
CA CYS A 102 17.46 3.17 1.40
C CYS A 102 16.01 3.65 1.28
N PHE A 103 15.72 4.90 1.63
CA PHE A 103 14.42 5.51 1.53
C PHE A 103 14.53 6.95 1.00
N ARG A 104 13.65 7.34 0.09
CA ARG A 104 13.47 8.75 -0.28
C ARG A 104 12.02 9.07 -0.62
N TRP A 105 11.58 10.24 -0.23
CA TRP A 105 10.34 10.80 -0.74
C TRP A 105 10.52 11.24 -2.19
N LEU A 106 9.56 10.89 -3.04
CA LEU A 106 9.45 11.36 -4.43
C LEU A 106 8.40 12.47 -4.54
N GLN A 107 7.27 12.31 -3.81
CA GLN A 107 6.27 13.35 -3.69
C GLN A 107 5.67 13.31 -2.28
N VAL A 108 5.88 14.41 -1.52
CA VAL A 108 5.38 14.58 -0.16
C VAL A 108 4.63 15.92 0.00
N HIS A 109 4.79 16.83 -0.96
CA HIS A 109 4.19 18.16 -0.92
C HIS A 109 2.74 18.22 -1.42
N ALA A 110 2.20 17.08 -1.87
CA ALA A 110 0.81 16.93 -2.29
C ALA A 110 -0.14 16.64 -1.10
N ALA A 111 0.12 17.26 0.06
CA ALA A 111 -0.66 17.02 1.28
C ALA A 111 -2.15 17.35 1.12
N GLN A 112 -2.49 18.39 0.32
CA GLN A 112 -3.87 18.74 -0.02
C GLN A 112 -4.61 17.63 -0.78
N PHE A 113 -3.88 16.69 -1.39
CA PHE A 113 -4.45 15.52 -2.09
C PHE A 113 -4.43 14.26 -1.22
N SER A 114 -3.82 14.29 -0.03
CA SER A 114 -3.56 13.13 0.82
C SER A 114 -2.89 11.98 0.08
N THR A 115 -2.03 12.31 -0.89
CA THR A 115 -1.34 11.37 -1.79
C THR A 115 0.16 11.50 -1.61
N TYR A 116 0.83 10.36 -1.45
CA TYR A 116 2.26 10.28 -1.14
C TYR A 116 2.95 9.31 -2.07
N VAL A 117 4.17 9.65 -2.49
CA VAL A 117 5.01 8.75 -3.30
C VAL A 117 6.41 8.69 -2.69
N TYR A 118 6.92 7.49 -2.51
CA TYR A 118 8.28 7.27 -2.04
C TYR A 118 8.93 6.07 -2.73
N GLU A 119 10.25 6.03 -2.65
CA GLU A 119 11.07 4.93 -3.14
C GLU A 119 11.77 4.22 -1.98
N ARG A 120 11.78 2.90 -2.05
CA ARG A 120 12.62 2.01 -1.24
C ARG A 120 13.71 1.42 -2.12
N ARG A 121 14.95 1.36 -1.61
CA ARG A 121 16.11 0.87 -2.35
C ARG A 121 16.97 -0.04 -1.49
N ALA A 122 17.36 -1.20 -1.99
CA ALA A 122 18.38 -2.05 -1.39
C ALA A 122 18.88 -3.07 -2.44
N GLU A 123 20.15 -3.46 -2.35
CA GLU A 123 20.75 -4.54 -3.14
C GLU A 123 20.54 -4.39 -4.66
N GLY A 124 20.65 -3.16 -5.16
CA GLY A 124 20.46 -2.87 -6.59
C GLY A 124 19.00 -2.92 -7.07
N GLN A 125 18.06 -3.13 -6.18
CA GLN A 125 16.62 -3.10 -6.44
C GLN A 125 16.01 -1.79 -5.96
N SER A 126 15.02 -1.28 -6.69
CA SER A 126 14.19 -0.13 -6.29
C SER A 126 12.72 -0.48 -6.43
N VAL A 127 11.93 -0.03 -5.47
CA VAL A 127 10.47 -0.13 -5.44
C VAL A 127 9.87 1.25 -5.20
N ILE A 128 8.96 1.67 -6.07
CA ILE A 128 8.17 2.90 -5.89
C ILE A 128 6.82 2.53 -5.31
N VAL A 129 6.40 3.26 -4.28
CA VAL A 129 5.12 3.12 -3.60
C VAL A 129 4.33 4.40 -3.74
N MET A 130 3.11 4.30 -4.24
CA MET A 130 2.14 5.38 -4.31
C MET A 130 0.99 5.06 -3.36
N LEU A 131 0.57 6.05 -2.57
CA LEU A 131 -0.51 5.94 -1.59
C LEU A 131 -1.49 7.09 -1.78
N ASN A 132 -2.77 6.79 -1.85
CA ASN A 132 -3.85 7.75 -1.82
C ASN A 132 -4.75 7.47 -0.61
N PHE A 133 -4.73 8.36 0.37
CA PHE A 133 -5.57 8.29 1.57
C PHE A 133 -6.80 9.20 1.49
N SER A 134 -7.13 9.70 0.29
CA SER A 134 -8.35 10.47 0.04
C SER A 134 -9.44 9.62 -0.63
N ASP A 135 -10.66 10.11 -0.59
CA ASP A 135 -11.82 9.57 -1.31
C ASP A 135 -11.86 10.01 -2.79
N GLN A 136 -10.83 10.72 -3.27
CA GLN A 136 -10.77 11.25 -4.62
C GLN A 136 -9.96 10.34 -5.54
N TYR A 137 -10.44 10.20 -6.79
CA TYR A 137 -9.68 9.61 -7.89
C TYR A 137 -8.78 10.68 -8.50
N TRP A 138 -7.49 10.44 -8.55
CA TRP A 138 -6.54 11.34 -9.19
C TRP A 138 -6.11 10.76 -10.54
N SER A 139 -6.57 11.38 -11.62
CA SER A 139 -6.10 11.06 -12.96
C SER A 139 -4.74 11.71 -13.22
N SER A 140 -3.85 10.97 -13.87
CA SER A 140 -2.51 11.46 -14.27
C SER A 140 -1.74 12.10 -13.13
N PHE A 141 -1.85 11.55 -11.90
CA PHE A 141 -1.03 12.00 -10.79
C PHE A 141 0.44 11.85 -11.15
N SER A 142 1.24 12.88 -10.89
CA SER A 142 2.59 12.98 -11.43
C SER A 142 3.61 13.23 -10.33
N PHE A 143 4.81 12.71 -10.53
CA PHE A 143 5.99 12.96 -9.70
C PHE A 143 7.27 12.91 -10.54
N GLY A 144 8.31 13.58 -10.05
CA GLY A 144 9.62 13.59 -10.69
C GLY A 144 10.43 12.33 -10.41
N TYR A 145 11.29 11.92 -11.37
CA TYR A 145 12.23 10.83 -11.19
C TYR A 145 13.58 11.14 -11.84
N ASP A 146 14.67 10.57 -11.31
CA ASP A 146 16.05 10.96 -11.65
C ASP A 146 16.60 10.33 -12.93
N ARG A 147 15.92 9.32 -13.50
CA ARG A 147 16.38 8.58 -14.69
C ARG A 147 15.23 7.96 -15.49
N ASN A 148 15.53 7.57 -16.73
CA ASN A 148 14.60 6.79 -17.54
C ASN A 148 14.40 5.40 -16.93
N VAL A 149 13.13 5.00 -16.78
CA VAL A 149 12.75 3.71 -16.16
C VAL A 149 11.49 3.15 -16.81
N THR A 150 11.28 1.86 -16.63
CA THR A 150 9.96 1.22 -16.77
C THR A 150 9.50 0.73 -15.40
N LEU A 151 8.22 0.81 -15.12
CA LEU A 151 7.63 0.38 -13.87
C LEU A 151 6.81 -0.89 -14.09
N LYS A 152 7.19 -1.96 -13.40
CA LYS A 152 6.38 -3.19 -13.33
C LYS A 152 5.51 -3.13 -12.07
N GLU A 153 4.22 -3.01 -12.24
CA GLU A 153 3.29 -3.06 -11.11
C GLU A 153 3.33 -4.43 -10.44
N LEU A 154 3.56 -4.45 -9.14
CA LEU A 154 3.59 -5.65 -8.32
C LEU A 154 2.23 -5.91 -7.69
N ILE A 155 1.57 -4.85 -7.25
CA ILE A 155 0.25 -4.91 -6.64
C ILE A 155 -0.43 -3.52 -6.72
N ASN A 156 -1.73 -3.54 -6.92
CA ASN A 156 -2.62 -2.41 -6.75
C ASN A 156 -3.74 -2.84 -5.79
N SER A 157 -3.87 -2.15 -4.67
CA SER A 157 -4.85 -2.50 -3.65
C SER A 157 -6.31 -2.34 -4.09
N ASP A 158 -6.53 -1.67 -5.24
CA ASP A 158 -7.85 -1.47 -5.83
C ASP A 158 -8.17 -2.47 -6.97
N TRP A 159 -7.36 -3.51 -7.19
CA TRP A 159 -7.71 -4.56 -8.15
C TRP A 159 -8.99 -5.30 -7.76
N GLU A 160 -9.78 -5.68 -8.79
CA GLU A 160 -11.07 -6.38 -8.61
C GLU A 160 -10.92 -7.66 -7.77
N GLU A 161 -9.79 -8.37 -7.87
CA GLU A 161 -9.50 -9.57 -7.09
C GLU A 161 -9.39 -9.32 -5.56
N TYR A 162 -9.20 -8.05 -5.17
CA TYR A 162 -9.22 -7.62 -3.78
C TYR A 162 -10.50 -6.86 -3.42
N SER A 163 -11.59 -7.08 -4.16
CA SER A 163 -12.84 -6.32 -4.05
C SER A 163 -12.66 -4.82 -4.31
N GLY A 164 -11.72 -4.47 -5.16
CA GLY A 164 -11.53 -3.13 -5.71
C GLY A 164 -12.35 -2.93 -6.99
N ARG A 165 -12.05 -1.86 -7.73
CA ARG A 165 -12.79 -1.42 -8.93
C ARG A 165 -11.94 -1.40 -10.19
N THR A 166 -10.63 -1.63 -10.05
CA THR A 166 -9.64 -1.47 -11.13
C THR A 166 -9.25 -2.83 -11.70
N LYS A 167 -9.26 -2.94 -13.03
CA LYS A 167 -8.67 -4.10 -13.73
C LYS A 167 -7.17 -3.91 -13.92
N HIS A 168 -6.43 -4.99 -14.07
CA HIS A 168 -4.97 -4.95 -14.30
C HIS A 168 -4.56 -4.13 -15.53
N SER A 169 -5.44 -3.97 -16.52
CA SER A 169 -5.18 -3.22 -17.77
C SER A 169 -5.52 -1.74 -17.72
N ASP A 170 -6.24 -1.28 -16.69
CA ASP A 170 -6.92 0.01 -16.74
C ASP A 170 -5.99 1.20 -16.48
N MET A 171 -5.00 1.03 -15.60
CA MET A 171 -4.12 2.12 -15.18
C MET A 171 -2.74 2.01 -15.82
N LYS A 172 -2.49 2.83 -16.84
CA LYS A 172 -1.19 2.90 -17.50
C LYS A 172 -0.24 3.81 -16.73
N VAL A 173 1.06 3.48 -16.80
CA VAL A 173 2.14 4.33 -16.32
C VAL A 173 2.81 4.97 -17.53
N LEU A 174 2.95 6.28 -17.52
CA LEU A 174 3.64 7.05 -18.54
C LEU A 174 4.92 7.63 -17.95
N VAL A 175 6.06 7.37 -18.61
CA VAL A 175 7.37 7.94 -18.26
C VAL A 175 7.79 8.84 -19.42
N GLN A 176 8.07 10.10 -19.13
CA GLN A 176 8.42 11.11 -20.14
C GLN A 176 9.72 11.82 -19.75
N GLU A 177 10.55 12.11 -20.73
CA GLU A 177 11.68 13.01 -20.56
C GLU A 177 11.16 14.45 -20.53
N GLN A 178 10.77 14.86 -19.34
CA GLN A 178 10.20 16.18 -19.03
C GLN A 178 10.61 16.55 -17.60
N VAL A 179 11.16 17.71 -17.43
CA VAL A 179 11.51 18.21 -16.08
C VAL A 179 10.25 18.36 -15.24
N TYR A 180 10.22 17.69 -14.08
CA TYR A 180 9.13 17.75 -13.13
C TYR A 180 9.67 17.59 -11.69
N ASP A 181 9.21 18.39 -10.74
CA ASP A 181 9.70 18.42 -9.35
C ASP A 181 11.25 18.52 -9.25
N GLY A 182 11.89 19.23 -10.20
CA GLY A 182 13.35 19.37 -10.26
C GLY A 182 14.10 18.13 -10.76
N MET A 183 13.41 17.11 -11.23
CA MET A 183 13.95 15.86 -11.79
C MET A 183 13.80 15.83 -13.32
N PRO A 184 14.71 15.15 -14.06
CA PRO A 184 14.69 15.15 -15.53
C PRO A 184 13.54 14.36 -16.16
N TYR A 185 12.93 13.43 -15.43
CA TYR A 185 11.81 12.61 -15.92
C TYR A 185 10.56 12.85 -15.09
N ARG A 186 9.41 12.86 -15.77
CA ARG A 186 8.09 12.86 -15.19
C ARG A 186 7.47 11.47 -15.30
N ILE A 187 6.99 10.94 -14.20
CA ILE A 187 6.17 9.73 -14.15
C ILE A 187 4.74 10.14 -13.85
N SER A 188 3.80 9.66 -14.65
CA SER A 188 2.36 9.97 -14.50
C SER A 188 1.55 8.69 -14.54
N THR A 189 0.59 8.56 -13.64
CA THR A 189 -0.36 7.44 -13.62
C THR A 189 -1.60 7.81 -12.80
N ASP A 190 -2.68 7.09 -13.00
CA ASP A 190 -3.88 7.25 -12.18
C ASP A 190 -3.70 6.57 -10.83
N ILE A 191 -4.42 7.06 -9.82
CA ILE A 191 -4.54 6.40 -8.52
C ILE A 191 -5.97 6.51 -8.00
N ALA A 192 -6.54 5.37 -7.64
CA ALA A 192 -7.91 5.26 -7.15
C ALA A 192 -8.05 5.80 -5.71
N PRO A 193 -9.28 6.12 -5.28
CA PRO A 193 -9.56 6.48 -3.88
C PRO A 193 -9.11 5.39 -2.91
N PHE A 194 -8.56 5.80 -1.76
CA PHE A 194 -8.15 4.90 -0.68
C PHE A 194 -7.37 3.68 -1.20
N SER A 195 -6.35 3.93 -2.03
CA SER A 195 -5.59 2.86 -2.67
C SER A 195 -4.09 3.02 -2.55
N ALA A 196 -3.39 1.93 -2.82
CA ALA A 196 -1.96 1.88 -2.91
C ALA A 196 -1.52 1.12 -4.16
N ARG A 197 -0.46 1.61 -4.81
CA ARG A 197 0.18 0.95 -5.95
C ARG A 197 1.67 0.78 -5.66
N ILE A 198 2.19 -0.41 -5.88
CA ILE A 198 3.59 -0.75 -5.63
C ILE A 198 4.23 -1.21 -6.94
N PHE A 199 5.33 -0.58 -7.31
CA PHE A 199 6.01 -0.82 -8.57
C PHE A 199 7.47 -1.24 -8.35
N LEU A 200 7.89 -2.29 -9.04
CA LEU A 200 9.29 -2.62 -9.20
C LEU A 200 9.87 -1.76 -10.34
N VAL A 201 10.95 -1.04 -10.04
CA VAL A 201 11.66 -0.21 -11.02
C VAL A 201 12.56 -1.08 -11.87
N LYS A 202 12.46 -0.95 -13.18
CA LYS A 202 13.34 -1.57 -14.19
C LYS A 202 14.07 -0.48 -14.96
N LYS A 203 15.26 -0.79 -15.52
CA LYS A 203 15.92 0.12 -16.46
C LYS A 203 14.96 0.45 -17.61
N GLY A 204 14.90 1.72 -17.98
CA GLY A 204 14.29 2.15 -19.24
C GLY A 204 15.01 1.56 -20.44
N LEU A 205 14.32 1.46 -21.54
CA LEU A 205 14.87 1.07 -22.84
C LEU A 205 15.68 2.22 -23.44
#